data_a272249b7a394e1b90138ee1c2558062
#
_entry.id   a272249b7a394e1b90138ee1c2558062
#
_cell.length_a   1.000
_cell.length_b   1.000
_cell.length_c   1.000
_cell.angle_alpha   90.00
_cell.angle_beta   90.00
_cell.angle_gamma   90.00
#
_symmetry.space_group_name_H-M   'P 1'
#
loop_
_entity.id
_entity.type
_entity.pdbx_description
1 polymer ?
#
loop_
_entity_poly.entity_id
_entity_poly.type
_entity_poly.pdbx_seq_one_letter_code
_entity_poly.pdbx_strand_id
1 'polypeptide(L)'
;MLPTVNSWSNQLQRLASGLFIGVLISLLAAPQALALNDAQQLVVESWRLVNQSYVDPETFETIRWKRLRQKALENTIETSEQAYSAIETMLLPLNDPYTRLLRPDDYTVMKASNEGSLSGVGLQLGHPPDGDAIVVIAPLEGSPAADASVVSGTEILAVDGEGVDALGLEATAARLRGAVGSQVLVTLMSPEGERKEISLERRTIDLRPVRTRRLRSDAHTLGYLRITQFSEGVPSQVRAALEELSDKNVEGLVLDLRNNSGGLVSAGLAVADVFLDQEPIVETRNRDGIADPIQSGPGELYSGPMVTLVNSGTASASEILAGALQDDGRSLLLGDHTFGKGLIQTLTNLSDGSGLAVTVAGYVTPSGRDIQG
;
A
#
# COMPACT_ATOMS: atom_id res chain seq x y z
N MET A 1 -57.52 75.60 0.59
CA MET A 1 -56.04 75.70 0.51
C MET A 1 -55.50 74.29 0.59
N LEU A 2 -55.03 73.72 -0.51
CA LEU A 2 -54.43 72.38 -0.59
C LEU A 2 -52.94 72.50 -0.23
N PRO A 3 -52.36 71.59 0.58
CA PRO A 3 -50.92 71.61 0.87
C PRO A 3 -50.10 71.12 -0.30
N THR A 4 -48.99 71.78 -0.54
CA THR A 4 -48.11 71.65 -1.67
C THR A 4 -47.37 70.30 -1.72
N VAL A 5 -47.22 69.76 -2.91
CA VAL A 5 -46.65 68.44 -3.30
C VAL A 5 -45.18 68.23 -2.84
N ASN A 6 -44.48 69.22 -2.33
CA ASN A 6 -43.07 69.17 -1.98
C ASN A 6 -42.72 68.55 -0.64
N SER A 7 -43.71 68.20 0.24
CA SER A 7 -43.39 67.61 1.53
C SER A 7 -43.24 66.08 1.56
N TRP A 8 -43.76 65.43 0.53
CA TRP A 8 -43.76 63.96 0.44
C TRP A 8 -42.50 63.36 -0.16
N SER A 9 -41.82 64.13 -1.01
CA SER A 9 -40.55 63.67 -1.64
C SER A 9 -39.38 63.56 -0.66
N ASN A 10 -39.35 64.43 0.37
CA ASN A 10 -38.30 64.44 1.36
C ASN A 10 -38.44 63.31 2.42
N GLN A 11 -39.66 62.85 2.68
CA GLN A 11 -39.85 61.70 3.59
C GLN A 11 -39.53 60.36 2.92
N LEU A 12 -39.84 60.19 1.65
CA LEU A 12 -39.49 58.98 0.88
C LEU A 12 -37.99 58.86 0.64
N GLN A 13 -37.26 59.97 0.42
CA GLN A 13 -35.82 59.96 0.29
C GLN A 13 -35.09 59.60 1.60
N ARG A 14 -35.61 60.01 2.76
CA ARG A 14 -35.02 59.63 4.06
C ARG A 14 -35.26 58.18 4.44
N LEU A 15 -36.41 57.61 4.06
CA LEU A 15 -36.70 56.19 4.27
C LEU A 15 -35.91 55.29 3.32
N ALA A 16 -35.72 55.69 2.07
CA ALA A 16 -34.89 54.97 1.08
C ALA A 16 -33.39 54.97 1.48
N SER A 17 -32.88 56.12 1.97
CA SER A 17 -31.49 56.21 2.43
C SER A 17 -31.22 55.40 3.70
N GLY A 18 -32.15 55.31 4.63
CA GLY A 18 -32.05 54.51 5.84
C GLY A 18 -32.09 53.00 5.56
N LEU A 19 -32.89 52.56 4.58
CA LEU A 19 -32.97 51.14 4.17
C LEU A 19 -31.71 50.69 3.42
N PHE A 20 -31.13 51.56 2.57
CA PHE A 20 -29.92 51.26 1.83
C PHE A 20 -28.66 51.14 2.73
N ILE A 21 -28.54 51.94 3.77
CA ILE A 21 -27.45 51.88 4.71
C ILE A 21 -27.59 50.61 5.60
N GLY A 22 -28.82 50.24 6.01
CA GLY A 22 -29.05 48.99 6.75
C GLY A 22 -28.73 47.71 6.00
N VAL A 23 -29.04 47.68 4.69
CA VAL A 23 -28.72 46.54 3.82
C VAL A 23 -27.22 46.49 3.48
N LEU A 24 -26.56 47.64 3.33
CA LEU A 24 -25.11 47.66 3.09
C LEU A 24 -24.29 47.24 4.33
N ILE A 25 -24.74 47.57 5.56
CA ILE A 25 -24.09 47.15 6.80
C ILE A 25 -24.32 45.66 7.07
N SER A 26 -25.47 45.08 6.68
CA SER A 26 -25.77 43.66 6.82
C SER A 26 -24.96 42.80 5.81
N LEU A 27 -24.59 43.35 4.67
CA LEU A 27 -23.70 42.68 3.67
C LEU A 27 -22.22 42.69 4.09
N LEU A 28 -21.79 43.61 4.96
CA LEU A 28 -20.43 43.67 5.51
C LEU A 28 -20.23 42.81 6.76
N ALA A 29 -21.32 42.26 7.33
CA ALA A 29 -21.29 41.36 8.48
C ALA A 29 -21.52 39.89 8.10
N ALA A 30 -21.35 39.49 6.85
CA ALA A 30 -21.23 38.08 6.53
C ALA A 30 -19.98 37.54 7.27
N PRO A 31 -20.12 36.54 8.13
CA PRO A 31 -18.94 35.97 8.76
C PRO A 31 -18.02 35.53 7.62
N GLN A 32 -16.83 36.11 7.56
CA GLN A 32 -15.79 35.58 6.71
C GLN A 32 -15.61 34.13 7.18
N ALA A 33 -16.10 33.19 6.40
CA ALA A 33 -15.75 31.79 6.58
C ALA A 33 -14.21 31.78 6.52
N LEU A 34 -13.57 31.63 7.66
CA LEU A 34 -12.11 31.48 7.73
C LEU A 34 -11.79 30.32 6.78
N ALA A 35 -11.08 30.62 5.72
CA ALA A 35 -10.60 29.59 4.82
C ALA A 35 -9.72 28.63 5.63
N LEU A 36 -9.96 27.35 5.49
CA LEU A 36 -9.11 26.33 6.10
C LEU A 36 -7.67 26.52 5.62
N ASN A 37 -6.70 26.42 6.53
CA ASN A 37 -5.30 26.36 6.13
C ASN A 37 -5.00 24.99 5.48
N ASP A 38 -3.80 24.85 4.88
CA ASP A 38 -3.41 23.65 4.14
C ASP A 38 -3.46 22.39 5.00
N ALA A 39 -3.04 22.48 6.26
CA ALA A 39 -3.06 21.37 7.21
C ALA A 39 -4.50 20.95 7.58
N GLN A 40 -5.41 21.89 7.75
CA GLN A 40 -6.84 21.60 7.96
C GLN A 40 -7.50 21.03 6.69
N GLN A 41 -7.09 21.53 5.52
CA GLN A 41 -7.57 21.00 4.24
C GLN A 41 -7.20 19.54 4.06
N LEU A 42 -6.00 19.13 4.48
CA LEU A 42 -5.54 17.74 4.45
C LEU A 42 -6.45 16.80 5.26
N VAL A 43 -6.88 17.22 6.44
CA VAL A 43 -7.85 16.47 7.26
C VAL A 43 -9.19 16.31 6.54
N VAL A 44 -9.68 17.39 5.92
CA VAL A 44 -10.96 17.37 5.18
C VAL A 44 -10.85 16.51 3.92
N GLU A 45 -9.73 16.58 3.21
CA GLU A 45 -9.44 15.76 2.03
C GLU A 45 -9.45 14.26 2.39
N SER A 46 -8.70 13.87 3.43
CA SER A 46 -8.64 12.50 3.92
C SER A 46 -10.02 12.00 4.36
N TRP A 47 -10.77 12.80 5.14
CA TRP A 47 -12.12 12.45 5.54
C TRP A 47 -13.04 12.22 4.33
N ARG A 48 -12.97 13.09 3.31
CA ARG A 48 -13.79 12.99 2.09
C ARG A 48 -13.48 11.72 1.31
N LEU A 49 -12.20 11.40 1.12
CA LEU A 49 -11.77 10.19 0.40
C LEU A 49 -12.30 8.93 1.08
N VAL A 50 -12.16 8.83 2.41
CA VAL A 50 -12.72 7.70 3.16
C VAL A 50 -14.24 7.65 3.05
N ASN A 51 -14.92 8.79 3.22
CA ASN A 51 -16.38 8.86 3.13
C ASN A 51 -16.93 8.41 1.77
N GLN A 52 -16.18 8.64 0.70
CA GLN A 52 -16.58 8.27 -0.66
C GLN A 52 -16.28 6.83 -1.02
N SER A 53 -15.20 6.24 -0.47
CA SER A 53 -14.62 5.02 -1.02
C SER A 53 -14.62 3.84 -0.04
N TYR A 54 -14.77 4.07 1.26
CA TYR A 54 -14.70 3.01 2.26
C TYR A 54 -15.76 1.93 2.03
N VAL A 55 -15.35 0.67 2.13
CA VAL A 55 -16.14 -0.51 1.78
C VAL A 55 -17.44 -0.65 2.55
N ASP A 56 -17.46 -0.25 3.83
CA ASP A 56 -18.62 -0.36 4.71
C ASP A 56 -19.13 1.01 5.16
N PRO A 57 -20.03 1.65 4.38
CA PRO A 57 -20.62 2.93 4.75
C PRO A 57 -21.55 2.88 5.96
N GLU A 58 -22.06 1.70 6.37
CA GLU A 58 -22.95 1.54 7.53
C GLU A 58 -22.18 1.82 8.83
N THR A 59 -20.91 1.50 8.87
CA THR A 59 -19.98 1.82 9.97
C THR A 59 -19.99 3.33 10.28
N PHE A 60 -20.17 4.20 9.29
CA PHE A 60 -20.15 5.65 9.47
C PHE A 60 -21.26 6.18 10.39
N GLU A 61 -22.42 5.56 10.38
CA GLU A 61 -23.53 5.89 11.29
C GLU A 61 -23.13 5.55 12.74
N THR A 62 -22.60 4.35 12.94
CA THR A 62 -22.21 3.82 14.27
C THR A 62 -21.14 4.67 14.93
N ILE A 63 -20.07 5.03 14.18
CA ILE A 63 -18.94 5.82 14.69
C ILE A 63 -19.18 7.32 14.64
N ARG A 64 -20.32 7.77 14.07
CA ARG A 64 -20.64 9.19 13.86
C ARG A 64 -19.54 9.91 13.05
N TRP A 65 -19.20 9.37 11.87
CA TRP A 65 -18.08 9.78 11.02
C TRP A 65 -18.00 11.30 10.79
N LYS A 66 -19.13 11.97 10.54
CA LYS A 66 -19.19 13.44 10.38
C LYS A 66 -18.73 14.18 11.63
N ARG A 67 -19.04 13.64 12.83
CA ARG A 67 -18.64 14.24 14.09
C ARG A 67 -17.14 14.07 14.37
N LEU A 68 -16.54 12.97 13.92
CA LEU A 68 -15.10 12.75 14.04
C LEU A 68 -14.31 13.81 13.26
N ARG A 69 -14.75 14.17 12.04
CA ARG A 69 -14.15 15.29 11.29
C ARG A 69 -14.29 16.61 12.05
N GLN A 70 -15.48 16.91 12.59
CA GLN A 70 -15.68 18.14 13.35
C GLN A 70 -14.74 18.20 14.56
N LYS A 71 -14.65 17.11 15.33
CA LYS A 71 -13.78 17.00 16.49
C LYS A 71 -12.29 17.15 16.10
N ALA A 72 -11.87 16.57 14.99
CA ALA A 72 -10.51 16.74 14.50
C ALA A 72 -10.17 18.21 14.21
N LEU A 73 -11.14 18.97 13.64
CA LEU A 73 -10.96 20.39 13.30
C LEU A 73 -11.19 21.36 14.47
N GLU A 74 -11.69 20.91 15.64
CA GLU A 74 -11.79 21.71 16.85
C GLU A 74 -10.41 22.02 17.46
N ASN A 75 -9.41 21.17 17.21
CA ASN A 75 -8.04 21.41 17.64
C ASN A 75 -7.33 22.40 16.70
N THR A 76 -6.35 23.11 17.24
CA THR A 76 -5.47 23.94 16.40
C THR A 76 -4.61 23.04 15.54
N ILE A 77 -4.76 23.14 14.21
CA ILE A 77 -3.98 22.41 13.22
C ILE A 77 -3.29 23.42 12.32
N GLU A 78 -1.99 23.59 12.51
CA GLU A 78 -1.15 24.57 11.79
C GLU A 78 -0.03 23.91 11.00
N THR A 79 0.33 22.66 11.36
CA THR A 79 1.44 21.94 10.73
C THR A 79 0.96 20.60 10.14
N SER A 80 1.69 20.08 9.15
CA SER A 80 1.42 18.75 8.56
C SER A 80 1.44 17.65 9.62
N GLU A 81 2.34 17.73 10.61
CA GLU A 81 2.44 16.73 11.68
C GLU A 81 1.19 16.71 12.57
N GLN A 82 0.61 17.87 12.88
CA GLN A 82 -0.65 17.98 13.60
C GLN A 82 -1.82 17.45 12.75
N ALA A 83 -1.80 17.69 11.43
CA ALA A 83 -2.79 17.13 10.51
C ALA A 83 -2.69 15.60 10.45
N TYR A 84 -1.49 15.03 10.37
CA TYR A 84 -1.29 13.58 10.38
C TYR A 84 -1.84 12.94 11.65
N SER A 85 -1.49 13.46 12.81
CA SER A 85 -2.01 12.98 14.09
C SER A 85 -3.54 13.07 14.19
N ALA A 86 -4.13 14.14 13.65
CA ALA A 86 -5.58 14.32 13.60
C ALA A 86 -6.25 13.30 12.66
N ILE A 87 -5.66 13.04 11.49
CA ILE A 87 -6.13 12.03 10.53
C ILE A 87 -6.04 10.64 11.13
N GLU A 88 -4.90 10.25 11.68
CA GLU A 88 -4.69 8.96 12.33
C GLU A 88 -5.72 8.73 13.44
N THR A 89 -5.93 9.73 14.32
CA THR A 89 -6.95 9.68 15.38
C THR A 89 -8.37 9.54 14.81
N MET A 90 -8.67 10.21 13.71
CA MET A 90 -9.96 10.16 13.04
C MET A 90 -10.24 8.79 12.41
N LEU A 91 -9.21 8.10 11.93
CA LEU A 91 -9.33 6.78 11.29
C LEU A 91 -9.46 5.63 12.31
N LEU A 92 -8.91 5.75 13.52
CA LEU A 92 -8.93 4.70 14.54
C LEU A 92 -10.31 4.04 14.77
N PRO A 93 -11.45 4.80 14.86
CA PRO A 93 -12.74 4.20 15.09
C PRO A 93 -13.28 3.31 13.96
N LEU A 94 -12.68 3.33 12.76
CA LEU A 94 -13.02 2.40 11.69
C LEU A 94 -12.65 0.96 12.06
N ASN A 95 -11.73 0.78 13.01
CA ASN A 95 -11.18 -0.52 13.42
C ASN A 95 -10.69 -1.38 12.23
N ASP A 96 -10.15 -0.69 11.23
CA ASP A 96 -9.59 -1.26 10.01
C ASP A 96 -8.10 -0.85 9.91
N PRO A 97 -7.16 -1.77 10.17
CA PRO A 97 -5.74 -1.47 10.16
C PRO A 97 -5.20 -1.19 8.76
N TYR A 98 -5.96 -1.48 7.72
CA TYR A 98 -5.56 -1.27 6.33
C TYR A 98 -5.96 0.11 5.80
N THR A 99 -6.99 0.75 6.39
CA THR A 99 -7.33 2.15 6.12
C THR A 99 -6.46 3.05 6.97
N ARG A 100 -5.42 3.64 6.37
CA ARG A 100 -4.40 4.41 7.08
C ARG A 100 -3.77 5.51 6.25
N LEU A 101 -3.27 6.52 6.95
CA LEU A 101 -2.39 7.54 6.39
C LEU A 101 -0.99 6.95 6.17
N LEU A 102 -0.37 7.32 5.07
CA LEU A 102 1.03 7.08 4.75
C LEU A 102 1.73 8.44 4.69
N ARG A 103 2.69 8.68 5.55
CA ARG A 103 3.52 9.90 5.52
C ARG A 103 4.28 9.96 4.20
N PRO A 104 4.74 11.13 3.74
CA PRO A 104 5.36 11.28 2.40
C PRO A 104 6.47 10.27 2.11
N ASP A 105 7.32 9.99 3.09
CA ASP A 105 8.42 9.02 2.95
C ASP A 105 7.89 7.59 2.81
N ASP A 106 6.93 7.18 3.64
CA ASP A 106 6.31 5.85 3.60
C ASP A 106 5.53 5.65 2.29
N TYR A 107 4.83 6.71 1.84
CA TYR A 107 4.11 6.68 0.57
C TYR A 107 5.06 6.50 -0.61
N THR A 108 6.17 7.23 -0.62
CA THR A 108 7.22 7.12 -1.65
C THR A 108 7.80 5.70 -1.70
N VAL A 109 8.09 5.12 -0.53
CA VAL A 109 8.61 3.74 -0.42
C VAL A 109 7.58 2.72 -0.93
N MET A 110 6.31 2.87 -0.55
CA MET A 110 5.25 1.96 -1.01
C MET A 110 5.06 2.05 -2.53
N LYS A 111 5.08 3.25 -3.10
CA LYS A 111 4.97 3.47 -4.54
C LYS A 111 6.14 2.82 -5.29
N ALA A 112 7.38 3.05 -4.85
CA ALA A 112 8.56 2.44 -5.43
C ALA A 112 8.52 0.89 -5.35
N SER A 113 8.03 0.35 -4.24
CA SER A 113 7.84 -1.10 -4.08
C SER A 113 6.83 -1.67 -5.09
N ASN A 114 5.72 -0.96 -5.33
CA ASN A 114 4.73 -1.36 -6.35
C ASN A 114 5.30 -1.29 -7.78
N GLU A 115 6.21 -0.36 -8.04
CA GLU A 115 6.96 -0.27 -9.30
C GLU A 115 8.05 -1.36 -9.42
N GLY A 116 8.30 -2.13 -8.36
CA GLY A 116 9.29 -3.22 -8.34
C GLY A 116 10.70 -2.76 -7.99
N SER A 117 10.84 -1.58 -7.40
CA SER A 117 12.11 -1.03 -6.95
C SER A 117 12.09 -0.78 -5.43
N LEU A 118 13.26 -0.80 -4.82
CA LEU A 118 13.47 -0.43 -3.42
C LEU A 118 14.51 0.66 -3.36
N SER A 119 14.22 1.76 -2.66
CA SER A 119 15.21 2.78 -2.37
C SER A 119 15.81 2.56 -0.99
N GLY A 120 17.12 2.42 -0.93
CA GLY A 120 17.83 2.19 0.33
C GLY A 120 19.21 1.59 0.13
N VAL A 121 19.73 0.96 1.19
CA VAL A 121 21.06 0.33 1.17
C VAL A 121 21.01 -1.17 0.87
N GLY A 122 19.82 -1.79 0.86
CA GLY A 122 19.64 -3.20 0.45
C GLY A 122 20.06 -4.22 1.50
N LEU A 123 19.65 -4.04 2.72
CA LEU A 123 19.82 -4.99 3.81
C LEU A 123 18.47 -5.63 4.18
N GLN A 124 18.41 -6.95 4.15
CA GLN A 124 17.33 -7.70 4.79
C GLN A 124 17.70 -7.92 6.25
N LEU A 125 16.86 -7.42 7.14
CA LEU A 125 17.08 -7.45 8.58
C LEU A 125 16.14 -8.44 9.27
N GLY A 126 16.56 -8.94 10.42
CA GLY A 126 15.78 -9.79 11.30
C GLY A 126 16.45 -9.98 12.65
N HIS A 127 15.82 -10.79 13.50
CA HIS A 127 16.42 -11.24 14.75
C HIS A 127 17.01 -12.64 14.57
N PRO A 128 18.13 -12.96 15.21
CA PRO A 128 18.62 -14.33 15.28
C PRO A 128 17.65 -15.18 16.13
N PRO A 129 17.63 -16.53 15.95
CA PRO A 129 16.71 -17.40 16.70
C PRO A 129 16.82 -17.29 18.21
N ASP A 130 17.99 -16.96 18.73
CA ASP A 130 18.31 -16.99 20.15
C ASP A 130 18.63 -15.59 20.72
N GLY A 131 18.10 -14.49 20.13
CA GLY A 131 18.38 -13.14 20.64
C GLY A 131 17.59 -12.03 20.01
N ASP A 132 17.66 -10.84 20.63
CA ASP A 132 16.95 -9.63 20.21
C ASP A 132 17.82 -8.71 19.32
N ALA A 133 19.09 -9.08 19.05
CA ALA A 133 19.96 -8.30 18.19
C ALA A 133 19.37 -8.14 16.78
N ILE A 134 19.59 -7.00 16.17
CA ILE A 134 19.18 -6.77 14.77
C ILE A 134 20.33 -7.19 13.87
N VAL A 135 20.12 -8.26 13.12
CA VAL A 135 21.15 -8.82 12.23
C VAL A 135 20.76 -8.74 10.76
N VAL A 136 21.75 -8.68 9.90
CA VAL A 136 21.62 -8.83 8.46
C VAL A 136 21.34 -10.30 8.14
N ILE A 137 20.14 -10.60 7.67
CA ILE A 137 19.81 -11.93 7.12
C ILE A 137 20.56 -12.13 5.81
N ALA A 138 20.47 -11.13 4.90
CA ALA A 138 21.21 -11.11 3.66
C ALA A 138 21.32 -9.68 3.09
N PRO A 139 22.42 -9.28 2.47
CA PRO A 139 22.43 -8.13 1.55
C PRO A 139 21.73 -8.49 0.25
N LEU A 140 21.00 -7.54 -0.33
CA LEU A 140 20.38 -7.71 -1.65
C LEU A 140 21.43 -7.61 -2.75
N GLU A 141 21.37 -8.48 -3.74
CA GLU A 141 22.29 -8.49 -4.88
C GLU A 141 22.22 -7.15 -5.64
N GLY A 142 23.37 -6.54 -5.94
CA GLY A 142 23.46 -5.25 -6.62
C GLY A 142 23.16 -4.03 -5.74
N SER A 143 23.03 -4.23 -4.44
CA SER A 143 22.76 -3.16 -3.48
C SER A 143 24.05 -2.49 -2.95
N PRO A 144 23.95 -1.27 -2.41
CA PRO A 144 25.09 -0.61 -1.73
C PRO A 144 25.71 -1.45 -0.62
N ALA A 145 24.90 -2.18 0.14
CA ALA A 145 25.39 -3.05 1.20
C ALA A 145 26.18 -4.25 0.65
N ALA A 146 25.72 -4.84 -0.46
CA ALA A 146 26.45 -5.91 -1.14
C ALA A 146 27.79 -5.40 -1.71
N ASP A 147 27.80 -4.21 -2.34
CA ASP A 147 29.02 -3.56 -2.84
C ASP A 147 30.02 -3.25 -1.72
N ALA A 148 29.52 -2.91 -0.52
CA ALA A 148 30.33 -2.67 0.68
C ALA A 148 30.75 -3.98 1.39
N SER A 149 30.45 -5.17 0.80
CA SER A 149 30.78 -6.49 1.33
C SER A 149 30.19 -6.76 2.73
N VAL A 150 29.00 -6.23 3.01
CA VAL A 150 28.25 -6.61 4.21
C VAL A 150 27.79 -8.05 4.03
N VAL A 151 27.98 -8.88 5.04
CA VAL A 151 27.67 -10.32 4.99
C VAL A 151 26.50 -10.69 5.91
N SER A 152 25.90 -11.85 5.65
CA SER A 152 24.90 -12.45 6.55
C SER A 152 25.46 -12.68 7.94
N GLY A 153 24.65 -12.45 8.97
CA GLY A 153 25.06 -12.55 10.37
C GLY A 153 25.74 -11.28 10.92
N THR A 154 26.00 -10.26 10.10
CA THR A 154 26.47 -8.95 10.58
C THR A 154 25.39 -8.31 11.44
N GLU A 155 25.74 -7.88 12.66
CA GLU A 155 24.86 -7.17 13.57
C GLU A 155 24.87 -5.67 13.25
N ILE A 156 23.70 -5.02 13.30
CA ILE A 156 23.58 -3.57 13.22
C ILE A 156 23.55 -3.02 14.63
N LEU A 157 24.48 -2.11 14.94
CA LEU A 157 24.60 -1.50 16.28
C LEU A 157 23.95 -0.12 16.33
N ALA A 158 24.08 0.68 15.25
CA ALA A 158 23.52 2.04 15.17
C ALA A 158 23.28 2.45 13.72
N VAL A 159 22.32 3.35 13.52
CA VAL A 159 22.04 4.05 12.24
C VAL A 159 22.02 5.54 12.51
N ASP A 160 22.84 6.30 11.77
CA ASP A 160 23.06 7.74 11.94
C ASP A 160 23.37 8.14 13.41
N GLY A 161 24.15 7.30 14.11
CA GLY A 161 24.57 7.48 15.49
C GLY A 161 23.53 7.11 16.55
N GLU A 162 22.32 6.71 16.18
CA GLU A 162 21.29 6.24 17.12
C GLU A 162 21.32 4.72 17.22
N GLY A 163 21.41 4.21 18.46
CA GLY A 163 21.49 2.78 18.74
C GLY A 163 20.21 2.04 18.38
N VAL A 164 20.35 0.87 17.76
CA VAL A 164 19.21 0.08 17.27
C VAL A 164 18.36 -0.52 18.38
N ASP A 165 18.89 -0.68 19.60
CA ASP A 165 18.14 -1.12 20.77
C ASP A 165 17.00 -0.15 21.14
N ALA A 166 17.21 1.15 20.89
CA ALA A 166 16.21 2.18 21.13
C ALA A 166 15.21 2.30 19.95
N LEU A 167 15.64 1.97 18.73
CA LEU A 167 14.84 2.07 17.51
C LEU A 167 13.91 0.86 17.33
N GLY A 168 14.42 -0.34 17.54
CA GLY A 168 13.79 -1.58 17.14
C GLY A 168 13.93 -1.86 15.64
N LEU A 169 13.52 -3.05 15.23
CA LEU A 169 13.72 -3.57 13.86
C LEU A 169 13.05 -2.69 12.79
N GLU A 170 11.80 -2.32 12.99
CA GLU A 170 10.99 -1.54 12.01
C GLU A 170 11.60 -0.15 11.77
N ALA A 171 11.90 0.59 12.84
CA ALA A 171 12.48 1.94 12.71
C ALA A 171 13.91 1.88 12.17
N THR A 172 14.71 0.86 12.52
CA THR A 172 16.02 0.63 11.92
C THR A 172 15.90 0.41 10.41
N ALA A 173 14.98 -0.46 9.98
CA ALA A 173 14.73 -0.71 8.56
C ALA A 173 14.24 0.56 7.83
N ALA A 174 13.38 1.34 8.46
CA ALA A 174 12.90 2.62 7.89
C ALA A 174 14.04 3.61 7.67
N ARG A 175 14.97 3.74 8.63
CA ARG A 175 16.13 4.64 8.49
C ARG A 175 17.15 4.22 7.44
N LEU A 176 17.27 2.93 7.16
CA LEU A 176 18.14 2.44 6.07
C LEU A 176 17.56 2.68 4.68
N ARG A 177 16.24 2.93 4.59
CA ARG A 177 15.58 3.44 3.39
C ARG A 177 15.72 4.97 3.33
N GLY A 178 15.30 5.56 2.23
CA GLY A 178 15.28 7.02 2.06
C GLY A 178 15.52 7.46 0.63
N ALA A 179 15.68 8.76 0.42
CA ALA A 179 15.85 9.35 -0.90
C ALA A 179 17.11 8.83 -1.59
N VAL A 180 16.99 8.50 -2.89
CA VAL A 180 18.12 8.07 -3.73
C VAL A 180 19.20 9.16 -3.72
N GLY A 181 20.46 8.74 -3.58
CA GLY A 181 21.63 9.62 -3.49
C GLY A 181 21.92 10.14 -2.08
N SER A 182 21.01 9.95 -1.10
CA SER A 182 21.29 10.32 0.29
C SER A 182 22.22 9.29 0.94
N GLN A 183 23.02 9.75 1.92
CA GLN A 183 23.93 8.89 2.70
C GLN A 183 23.26 8.46 4.01
N VAL A 184 23.64 7.27 4.49
CA VAL A 184 23.33 6.78 5.83
C VAL A 184 24.60 6.20 6.45
N LEU A 185 24.87 6.56 7.69
CA LEU A 185 25.99 6.04 8.46
C LEU A 185 25.53 4.83 9.26
N VAL A 186 26.15 3.67 9.05
CA VAL A 186 25.76 2.43 9.73
C VAL A 186 26.93 1.89 10.53
N THR A 187 26.72 1.68 11.82
CA THR A 187 27.69 0.99 12.69
C THR A 187 27.36 -0.48 12.75
N LEU A 188 28.29 -1.30 12.36
CA LEU A 188 28.18 -2.76 12.19
C LEU A 188 29.12 -3.50 13.12
N MET A 189 28.75 -4.75 13.48
CA MET A 189 29.62 -5.75 14.09
C MET A 189 29.65 -6.98 13.17
N SER A 190 30.82 -7.31 12.65
CA SER A 190 30.93 -8.51 11.82
C SER A 190 30.74 -9.79 12.64
N PRO A 191 30.44 -10.95 12.02
CA PRO A 191 30.36 -12.23 12.70
C PRO A 191 31.65 -12.61 13.47
N GLU A 192 32.79 -12.06 13.04
CA GLU A 192 34.09 -12.25 13.67
C GLU A 192 34.34 -11.30 14.86
N GLY A 193 33.38 -10.39 15.15
CA GLY A 193 33.43 -9.44 16.25
C GLY A 193 34.18 -8.12 15.91
N GLU A 194 34.42 -7.83 14.65
CA GLU A 194 35.02 -6.56 14.22
C GLU A 194 33.94 -5.47 14.10
N ARG A 195 34.14 -4.39 14.86
CA ARG A 195 33.26 -3.19 14.76
C ARG A 195 33.74 -2.29 13.64
N LYS A 196 32.80 -1.93 12.75
CA LYS A 196 33.07 -1.05 11.62
C LYS A 196 31.94 -0.03 11.45
N GLU A 197 32.32 1.19 11.09
CA GLU A 197 31.38 2.23 10.68
C GLU A 197 31.51 2.47 9.18
N ILE A 198 30.43 2.40 8.45
CA ILE A 198 30.39 2.58 6.99
C ILE A 198 29.33 3.60 6.59
N SER A 199 29.65 4.45 5.63
CA SER A 199 28.67 5.31 4.98
C SER A 199 28.19 4.63 3.70
N LEU A 200 26.89 4.44 3.59
CA LEU A 200 26.24 3.83 2.43
C LEU A 200 25.37 4.86 1.72
N GLU A 201 25.53 4.96 0.41
CA GLU A 201 24.62 5.76 -0.41
C GLU A 201 23.35 4.98 -0.69
N ARG A 202 22.18 5.56 -0.41
CA ARG A 202 20.90 4.96 -0.77
C ARG A 202 20.71 5.02 -2.28
N ARG A 203 20.45 3.87 -2.90
CA ARG A 203 20.22 3.73 -4.34
C ARG A 203 18.90 3.02 -4.60
N THR A 204 18.36 3.19 -5.80
CA THR A 204 17.32 2.29 -6.30
C THR A 204 17.91 0.90 -6.49
N ILE A 205 17.26 -0.09 -5.87
CA ILE A 205 17.66 -1.50 -5.95
C ILE A 205 16.59 -2.20 -6.78
N ASP A 206 17.00 -2.79 -7.90
CA ASP A 206 16.11 -3.57 -8.75
C ASP A 206 15.84 -4.92 -8.08
N LEU A 207 14.60 -5.10 -7.63
CA LEU A 207 14.15 -6.35 -7.04
C LEU A 207 13.85 -7.33 -8.18
N ARG A 208 14.39 -8.55 -8.10
CA ARG A 208 14.04 -9.63 -9.02
C ARG A 208 12.92 -10.47 -8.43
N PRO A 209 11.65 -10.04 -8.58
CA PRO A 209 10.51 -10.73 -7.96
C PRO A 209 10.20 -12.07 -8.62
N VAL A 210 10.65 -12.30 -9.84
CA VAL A 210 10.45 -13.55 -10.60
C VAL A 210 11.78 -14.26 -10.77
N ARG A 211 11.81 -15.54 -10.39
CA ARG A 211 13.00 -16.39 -10.53
C ARG A 211 12.59 -17.75 -11.08
N THR A 212 13.41 -18.29 -12.01
CA THR A 212 13.20 -19.60 -12.60
C THR A 212 14.39 -20.51 -12.36
N ARG A 213 14.12 -21.80 -12.32
CA ARG A 213 15.13 -22.85 -12.44
C ARG A 213 14.50 -24.14 -12.96
N ARG A 214 15.33 -25.06 -13.48
CA ARG A 214 14.92 -26.42 -13.77
C ARG A 214 15.22 -27.32 -12.57
N LEU A 215 14.25 -28.13 -12.21
CA LEU A 215 14.39 -29.20 -11.23
C LEU A 215 14.48 -30.52 -12.03
N ARG A 216 15.53 -31.29 -11.82
CA ARG A 216 15.72 -32.59 -12.47
C ARG A 216 15.66 -33.69 -11.44
N SER A 217 14.86 -34.72 -11.72
CA SER A 217 14.92 -36.02 -11.10
C SER A 217 15.33 -37.04 -12.15
N ASP A 218 15.57 -38.29 -11.77
CA ASP A 218 16.01 -39.34 -12.69
C ASP A 218 15.07 -39.57 -13.88
N ALA A 219 13.77 -39.29 -13.69
CA ALA A 219 12.72 -39.54 -14.67
C ALA A 219 12.12 -38.29 -15.31
N HIS A 220 12.18 -37.12 -14.62
CA HIS A 220 11.40 -35.94 -15.00
C HIS A 220 12.19 -34.65 -14.91
N THR A 221 11.83 -33.69 -15.79
CA THR A 221 12.31 -32.31 -15.75
C THR A 221 11.13 -31.37 -15.46
N LEU A 222 11.18 -30.68 -14.32
CA LEU A 222 10.16 -29.71 -13.93
C LEU A 222 10.68 -28.28 -14.01
N GLY A 223 9.81 -27.37 -14.40
CA GLY A 223 10.02 -25.92 -14.24
C GLY A 223 9.73 -25.52 -12.80
N TYR A 224 10.55 -24.64 -12.27
CA TYR A 224 10.28 -23.96 -11.00
C TYR A 224 10.23 -22.47 -11.27
N LEU A 225 9.10 -21.87 -10.93
CA LEU A 225 8.81 -20.44 -11.05
C LEU A 225 8.48 -19.90 -9.67
N ARG A 226 9.30 -19.00 -9.14
CA ARG A 226 9.05 -18.32 -7.86
C ARG A 226 8.67 -16.89 -8.10
N ILE A 227 7.60 -16.44 -7.45
CA ILE A 227 7.18 -15.05 -7.40
C ILE A 227 7.24 -14.61 -5.94
N THR A 228 8.02 -13.57 -5.62
CA THR A 228 8.21 -13.09 -4.24
C THR A 228 7.38 -11.86 -3.91
N GLN A 229 6.87 -11.14 -4.91
CA GLN A 229 6.04 -9.95 -4.78
C GLN A 229 5.32 -9.68 -6.10
N PHE A 230 4.17 -9.02 -6.06
CA PHE A 230 3.44 -8.54 -7.25
C PHE A 230 3.68 -7.04 -7.46
N SER A 231 4.61 -6.70 -8.37
CA SER A 231 4.86 -5.35 -8.87
C SER A 231 4.46 -5.22 -10.34
N GLU A 232 4.50 -4.01 -10.89
CA GLU A 232 4.05 -3.72 -12.27
C GLU A 232 4.76 -4.58 -13.32
N GLY A 233 6.06 -4.87 -13.15
CA GLY A 233 6.85 -5.66 -14.09
C GLY A 233 6.64 -7.17 -14.02
N VAL A 234 5.99 -7.70 -12.99
CA VAL A 234 5.88 -9.16 -12.74
C VAL A 234 5.14 -9.91 -13.83
N PRO A 235 4.00 -9.45 -14.37
CA PRO A 235 3.31 -10.17 -15.42
C PRO A 235 4.17 -10.42 -16.67
N SER A 236 4.94 -9.42 -17.11
CA SER A 236 5.85 -9.57 -18.26
C SER A 236 7.01 -10.51 -17.96
N GLN A 237 7.57 -10.45 -16.74
CA GLN A 237 8.64 -11.36 -16.30
C GLN A 237 8.15 -12.81 -16.21
N VAL A 238 6.92 -13.04 -15.74
CA VAL A 238 6.32 -14.38 -15.70
C VAL A 238 6.12 -14.94 -17.11
N ARG A 239 5.61 -14.13 -18.05
CA ARG A 239 5.49 -14.56 -19.47
C ARG A 239 6.84 -14.97 -20.05
N ALA A 240 7.85 -14.13 -19.93
CA ALA A 240 9.21 -14.46 -20.39
C ALA A 240 9.79 -15.70 -19.70
N ALA A 241 9.52 -15.87 -18.41
CA ALA A 241 9.95 -17.04 -17.64
C ALA A 241 9.30 -18.35 -18.13
N LEU A 242 8.02 -18.32 -18.47
CA LEU A 242 7.30 -19.48 -19.00
C LEU A 242 7.76 -19.84 -20.43
N GLU A 243 8.01 -18.84 -21.27
CA GLU A 243 8.62 -19.05 -22.59
C GLU A 243 10.00 -19.75 -22.46
N GLU A 244 10.86 -19.24 -21.57
CA GLU A 244 12.17 -19.84 -21.28
C GLU A 244 12.06 -21.30 -20.79
N LEU A 245 11.09 -21.60 -19.94
CA LEU A 245 10.87 -22.96 -19.42
C LEU A 245 10.27 -23.87 -20.48
N SER A 246 9.38 -23.38 -21.34
CA SER A 246 8.81 -24.13 -22.48
C SER A 246 9.90 -24.57 -23.46
N ASP A 247 10.83 -23.70 -23.81
CA ASP A 247 11.97 -24.01 -24.68
C ASP A 247 12.87 -25.11 -24.08
N LYS A 248 12.82 -25.32 -22.78
CA LYS A 248 13.59 -26.31 -22.03
C LYS A 248 12.88 -27.67 -21.88
N ASN A 249 11.70 -27.84 -22.52
CA ASN A 249 10.87 -29.05 -22.47
C ASN A 249 10.59 -29.54 -21.06
N VAL A 250 10.07 -28.66 -20.18
CA VAL A 250 9.63 -29.05 -18.84
C VAL A 250 8.31 -29.81 -18.94
N GLU A 251 8.17 -30.85 -18.14
CA GLU A 251 7.00 -31.74 -18.12
C GLU A 251 5.92 -31.26 -17.13
N GLY A 252 6.26 -30.35 -16.25
CA GLY A 252 5.36 -29.78 -15.26
C GLY A 252 5.98 -28.53 -14.63
N LEU A 253 5.15 -27.75 -13.93
CA LEU A 253 5.52 -26.48 -13.29
C LEU A 253 5.27 -26.53 -11.79
N VAL A 254 6.25 -26.06 -11.02
CA VAL A 254 6.10 -25.71 -9.61
C VAL A 254 6.07 -24.19 -9.51
N LEU A 255 4.90 -23.62 -9.21
CA LEU A 255 4.74 -22.21 -8.91
C LEU A 255 4.91 -22.00 -7.39
N ASP A 256 5.89 -21.20 -6.98
CA ASP A 256 6.15 -20.94 -5.54
C ASP A 256 5.76 -19.53 -5.14
N LEU A 257 4.69 -19.43 -4.33
CA LEU A 257 4.13 -18.20 -3.75
C LEU A 257 4.39 -18.10 -2.25
N ARG A 258 5.20 -18.98 -1.67
CA ARG A 258 5.53 -18.95 -0.24
C ARG A 258 6.25 -17.67 0.13
N ASN A 259 5.82 -17.04 1.25
CA ASN A 259 6.30 -15.76 1.74
C ASN A 259 6.14 -14.61 0.72
N ASN A 260 5.16 -14.71 -0.17
CA ASN A 260 4.75 -13.62 -1.04
C ASN A 260 3.53 -12.93 -0.42
N SER A 261 3.74 -11.80 0.22
CA SER A 261 2.69 -11.01 0.90
C SER A 261 1.72 -10.29 -0.08
N GLY A 262 1.84 -10.52 -1.39
CA GLY A 262 1.02 -9.88 -2.42
C GLY A 262 1.71 -8.72 -3.10
N GLY A 263 1.01 -7.62 -3.22
CA GLY A 263 1.38 -6.42 -3.96
C GLY A 263 0.21 -5.90 -4.78
N LEU A 264 0.47 -5.48 -6.02
CA LEU A 264 -0.57 -4.97 -6.91
C LEU A 264 -1.57 -6.07 -7.29
N VAL A 265 -2.84 -5.84 -7.01
CA VAL A 265 -3.95 -6.74 -7.40
C VAL A 265 -3.96 -6.92 -8.92
N SER A 266 -3.78 -5.84 -9.69
CA SER A 266 -3.70 -5.89 -11.15
C SER A 266 -2.60 -6.82 -11.67
N ALA A 267 -1.45 -6.87 -11.00
CA ALA A 267 -0.37 -7.78 -11.36
C ALA A 267 -0.72 -9.25 -11.03
N GLY A 268 -1.38 -9.50 -9.89
CA GLY A 268 -1.88 -10.82 -9.53
C GLY A 268 -2.90 -11.35 -10.54
N LEU A 269 -3.87 -10.51 -10.92
CA LEU A 269 -4.87 -10.83 -11.95
C LEU A 269 -4.22 -11.12 -13.31
N ALA A 270 -3.26 -10.29 -13.73
CA ALA A 270 -2.56 -10.49 -15.00
C ALA A 270 -1.66 -11.74 -15.01
N VAL A 271 -1.20 -12.20 -13.83
CA VAL A 271 -0.50 -13.50 -13.72
C VAL A 271 -1.49 -14.66 -13.71
N ALA A 272 -2.67 -14.52 -13.08
CA ALA A 272 -3.72 -15.55 -13.16
C ALA A 272 -4.18 -15.78 -14.62
N ASP A 273 -4.34 -14.70 -15.37
CA ASP A 273 -4.67 -14.71 -16.80
C ASP A 273 -3.69 -15.53 -17.67
N VAL A 274 -2.45 -15.68 -17.24
CA VAL A 274 -1.43 -16.48 -17.94
C VAL A 274 -1.70 -17.99 -17.87
N PHE A 275 -2.43 -18.43 -16.85
CA PHE A 275 -2.69 -19.84 -16.53
C PHE A 275 -4.14 -20.28 -16.75
N LEU A 276 -5.06 -19.34 -17.01
CA LEU A 276 -6.50 -19.58 -17.10
C LEU A 276 -7.02 -19.14 -18.48
N ASP A 277 -7.99 -19.86 -19.03
CA ASP A 277 -8.62 -19.58 -20.33
C ASP A 277 -10.12 -19.27 -20.17
N GLN A 278 -10.46 -17.98 -20.20
CA GLN A 278 -11.84 -17.47 -20.05
C GLN A 278 -12.54 -17.90 -18.76
N GLU A 279 -11.78 -18.13 -17.69
CA GLU A 279 -12.27 -18.57 -16.40
C GLU A 279 -12.34 -17.40 -15.39
N PRO A 280 -13.24 -17.46 -14.41
CA PRO A 280 -13.30 -16.47 -13.32
C PRO A 280 -12.00 -16.50 -12.49
N ILE A 281 -11.46 -15.33 -12.19
CA ILE A 281 -10.28 -15.19 -11.33
C ILE A 281 -10.70 -14.82 -9.91
N VAL A 282 -11.62 -13.85 -9.77
CA VAL A 282 -12.03 -13.31 -8.46
C VAL A 282 -13.35 -12.56 -8.59
N GLU A 283 -14.17 -12.59 -7.54
CA GLU A 283 -15.31 -11.68 -7.38
C GLU A 283 -14.95 -10.61 -6.35
N THR A 284 -15.44 -9.38 -6.55
CA THR A 284 -15.25 -8.30 -5.61
C THR A 284 -16.56 -7.91 -4.93
N ARG A 285 -16.51 -7.65 -3.63
CA ARG A 285 -17.63 -7.12 -2.85
C ARG A 285 -17.26 -5.73 -2.36
N ASN A 286 -17.84 -4.73 -2.96
CA ASN A 286 -17.67 -3.33 -2.59
C ASN A 286 -18.90 -2.79 -1.83
N ARG A 287 -18.90 -1.50 -1.53
CA ARG A 287 -20.01 -0.82 -0.84
C ARG A 287 -21.38 -0.88 -1.55
N ASP A 288 -21.38 -1.15 -2.86
CA ASP A 288 -22.59 -1.21 -3.69
C ASP A 288 -23.11 -2.65 -3.87
N GLY A 289 -22.35 -3.64 -3.38
CA GLY A 289 -22.68 -5.06 -3.44
C GLY A 289 -21.58 -5.91 -4.09
N ILE A 290 -21.95 -7.10 -4.54
CA ILE A 290 -21.05 -8.00 -5.27
C ILE A 290 -20.99 -7.52 -6.73
N ALA A 291 -19.76 -7.30 -7.23
CA ALA A 291 -19.53 -7.00 -8.63
C ALA A 291 -19.40 -8.29 -9.46
N ASP A 292 -19.59 -8.16 -10.77
CA ASP A 292 -19.36 -9.27 -11.69
C ASP A 292 -17.92 -9.82 -11.54
N PRO A 293 -17.75 -11.15 -11.74
CA PRO A 293 -16.43 -11.77 -11.67
C PRO A 293 -15.45 -11.13 -12.65
N ILE A 294 -14.23 -10.90 -12.20
CA ILE A 294 -13.11 -10.60 -13.08
C ILE A 294 -12.67 -11.90 -13.71
N GLN A 295 -12.68 -11.97 -15.05
CA GLN A 295 -12.36 -13.16 -15.83
C GLN A 295 -11.01 -13.03 -16.53
N SER A 296 -10.35 -14.16 -16.78
CA SER A 296 -9.20 -14.25 -17.68
C SER A 296 -9.64 -14.06 -19.14
N GLY A 297 -8.69 -13.62 -19.96
CA GLY A 297 -8.84 -13.57 -21.40
C GLY A 297 -8.78 -14.95 -22.06
N PRO A 298 -8.92 -15.02 -23.40
CA PRO A 298 -8.79 -16.26 -24.11
C PRO A 298 -7.32 -16.68 -24.29
N GLY A 299 -7.04 -17.96 -24.03
CA GLY A 299 -5.77 -18.62 -24.33
C GLY A 299 -4.73 -18.48 -23.21
N GLU A 300 -4.65 -19.52 -22.37
CA GLU A 300 -3.56 -19.64 -21.40
C GLU A 300 -2.20 -19.83 -22.07
N LEU A 301 -1.15 -19.27 -21.48
CA LEU A 301 0.23 -19.41 -21.98
C LEU A 301 0.86 -20.76 -21.56
N TYR A 302 0.39 -21.35 -20.48
CA TYR A 302 0.87 -22.63 -19.96
C TYR A 302 -0.29 -23.51 -19.52
N SER A 303 -0.50 -24.62 -20.24
CA SER A 303 -1.57 -25.63 -20.01
C SER A 303 -1.05 -26.94 -19.38
N GLY A 304 0.25 -27.09 -19.19
CA GLY A 304 0.85 -28.29 -18.62
C GLY A 304 0.50 -28.53 -17.15
N PRO A 305 0.79 -29.73 -16.61
CA PRO A 305 0.58 -30.02 -15.18
C PRO A 305 1.29 -29.03 -14.28
N MET A 306 0.64 -28.58 -13.19
CA MET A 306 1.25 -27.65 -12.24
C MET A 306 0.81 -27.87 -10.80
N VAL A 307 1.67 -27.49 -9.88
CA VAL A 307 1.39 -27.36 -8.45
C VAL A 307 1.79 -25.98 -7.96
N THR A 308 1.06 -25.46 -7.01
CA THR A 308 1.34 -24.15 -6.41
C THR A 308 1.69 -24.30 -4.93
N LEU A 309 2.85 -23.79 -4.54
CA LEU A 309 3.32 -23.83 -3.14
C LEU A 309 2.88 -22.57 -2.41
N VAL A 310 2.23 -22.75 -1.28
CA VAL A 310 1.71 -21.66 -0.42
C VAL A 310 2.08 -21.87 1.04
N ASN A 311 2.07 -20.81 1.83
CA ASN A 311 2.23 -20.86 3.29
C ASN A 311 1.58 -19.63 3.96
N SER A 312 1.69 -19.53 5.29
CA SER A 312 1.14 -18.41 6.07
C SER A 312 1.69 -17.02 5.70
N GLY A 313 2.76 -16.93 4.94
CA GLY A 313 3.27 -15.68 4.36
C GLY A 313 2.73 -15.38 2.95
N THR A 314 1.89 -16.26 2.38
CA THR A 314 1.18 -16.02 1.11
C THR A 314 -0.06 -15.18 1.40
N ALA A 315 -0.17 -13.95 0.85
CA ALA A 315 -1.23 -13.02 1.19
C ALA A 315 -1.75 -12.19 0.00
N SER A 316 -2.99 -11.68 0.11
CA SER A 316 -3.57 -10.66 -0.80
C SER A 316 -3.57 -11.11 -2.28
N ALA A 317 -2.89 -10.39 -3.19
CA ALA A 317 -2.81 -10.74 -4.62
C ALA A 317 -2.31 -12.18 -4.88
N SER A 318 -1.47 -12.72 -3.97
CA SER A 318 -1.04 -14.12 -4.03
C SER A 318 -2.19 -15.09 -3.70
N GLU A 319 -3.09 -14.70 -2.81
CA GLU A 319 -4.28 -15.50 -2.46
C GLU A 319 -5.31 -15.46 -3.57
N ILE A 320 -5.44 -14.33 -4.27
CA ILE A 320 -6.30 -14.22 -5.47
C ILE A 320 -5.82 -15.23 -6.52
N LEU A 321 -4.51 -15.20 -6.85
CA LEU A 321 -3.93 -16.14 -7.82
C LEU A 321 -4.09 -17.60 -7.36
N ALA A 322 -3.71 -17.90 -6.13
CA ALA A 322 -3.80 -19.27 -5.60
C ALA A 322 -5.24 -19.79 -5.57
N GLY A 323 -6.19 -18.95 -5.12
CA GLY A 323 -7.61 -19.28 -5.05
C GLY A 323 -8.23 -19.53 -6.43
N ALA A 324 -7.90 -18.68 -7.41
CA ALA A 324 -8.34 -18.86 -8.80
C ALA A 324 -7.84 -20.18 -9.39
N LEU A 325 -6.55 -20.46 -9.26
CA LEU A 325 -5.94 -21.70 -9.75
C LEU A 325 -6.49 -22.96 -9.06
N GLN A 326 -6.85 -22.85 -7.78
CA GLN A 326 -7.43 -23.95 -7.02
C GLN A 326 -8.89 -24.21 -7.43
N ASP A 327 -9.70 -23.15 -7.53
CA ASP A 327 -11.14 -23.28 -7.80
C ASP A 327 -11.42 -23.75 -9.23
N ASP A 328 -10.60 -23.35 -10.20
CA ASP A 328 -10.64 -23.88 -11.56
C ASP A 328 -10.10 -25.32 -11.68
N GLY A 329 -9.43 -25.83 -10.65
CA GLY A 329 -8.74 -27.13 -10.71
C GLY A 329 -7.44 -27.08 -11.55
N ARG A 330 -6.98 -25.88 -11.93
CA ARG A 330 -5.81 -25.66 -12.73
C ARG A 330 -4.52 -26.08 -12.02
N SER A 331 -4.48 -25.92 -10.71
CA SER A 331 -3.33 -26.25 -9.87
C SER A 331 -3.74 -26.84 -8.53
N LEU A 332 -3.02 -27.90 -8.12
CA LEU A 332 -3.08 -28.37 -6.74
C LEU A 332 -2.27 -27.45 -5.83
N LEU A 333 -2.88 -26.90 -4.77
CA LEU A 333 -2.15 -26.16 -3.74
C LEU A 333 -1.47 -27.12 -2.77
N LEU A 334 -0.20 -26.88 -2.51
CA LEU A 334 0.62 -27.63 -1.54
C LEU A 334 1.24 -26.68 -0.53
N GLY A 335 1.16 -27.05 0.73
CA GLY A 335 1.77 -26.30 1.83
C GLY A 335 0.82 -26.09 2.99
N ASP A 336 0.80 -24.90 3.54
CA ASP A 336 0.03 -24.54 4.73
C ASP A 336 -1.06 -23.51 4.38
N HIS A 337 -1.92 -23.19 5.36
CA HIS A 337 -2.90 -22.12 5.23
C HIS A 337 -2.23 -20.80 4.86
N THR A 338 -2.89 -20.03 3.98
CA THR A 338 -2.45 -18.68 3.60
C THR A 338 -2.82 -17.67 4.68
N PHE A 339 -2.41 -16.43 4.53
CA PHE A 339 -2.56 -15.38 5.54
C PHE A 339 -4.03 -15.00 5.82
N GLY A 340 -4.89 -15.00 4.80
CA GLY A 340 -6.29 -14.59 4.94
C GLY A 340 -6.52 -13.09 4.81
N LYS A 341 -5.85 -12.39 3.88
CA LYS A 341 -6.08 -10.98 3.59
C LYS A 341 -7.03 -10.80 2.41
N GLY A 342 -8.33 -10.86 2.69
CA GLY A 342 -9.41 -10.73 1.70
C GLY A 342 -9.86 -9.30 1.40
N LEU A 343 -9.04 -8.27 1.65
CA LEU A 343 -9.40 -6.85 1.50
C LEU A 343 -8.53 -6.16 0.46
N ILE A 344 -9.16 -5.26 -0.32
CA ILE A 344 -8.52 -4.43 -1.35
C ILE A 344 -8.44 -2.99 -0.86
N GLN A 345 -7.26 -2.39 -0.93
CA GLN A 345 -7.06 -0.97 -0.66
C GLN A 345 -6.79 -0.20 -1.95
N THR A 346 -7.40 0.98 -2.06
CA THR A 346 -6.95 2.02 -2.99
C THR A 346 -5.90 2.86 -2.30
N LEU A 347 -4.89 3.27 -3.06
CA LEU A 347 -3.85 4.17 -2.60
C LEU A 347 -3.98 5.51 -3.34
N THR A 348 -4.30 6.58 -2.62
CA THR A 348 -4.53 7.92 -3.19
C THR A 348 -3.48 8.90 -2.68
N ASN A 349 -2.88 9.67 -3.59
CA ASN A 349 -1.98 10.76 -3.25
C ASN A 349 -2.77 11.92 -2.65
N LEU A 350 -2.29 12.47 -1.53
CA LEU A 350 -2.84 13.66 -0.91
C LEU A 350 -2.08 14.91 -1.36
N SER A 351 -2.67 16.08 -1.10
CA SER A 351 -2.19 17.37 -1.61
C SER A 351 -0.80 17.78 -1.13
N ASP A 352 -0.33 17.23 -0.01
CA ASP A 352 1.00 17.50 0.57
C ASP A 352 2.07 16.46 0.21
N GLY A 353 1.75 15.47 -0.63
CA GLY A 353 2.66 14.38 -1.01
C GLY A 353 2.59 13.15 -0.10
N SER A 354 1.80 13.18 0.96
CA SER A 354 1.43 11.98 1.72
C SER A 354 0.45 11.11 0.94
N GLY A 355 0.16 9.91 1.41
CA GLY A 355 -0.79 8.99 0.80
C GLY A 355 -1.87 8.53 1.78
N LEU A 356 -3.03 8.18 1.24
CA LEU A 356 -4.11 7.57 2.00
C LEU A 356 -4.46 6.21 1.39
N ALA A 357 -4.27 5.15 2.17
CA ALA A 357 -4.78 3.84 1.84
C ALA A 357 -6.20 3.71 2.42
N VAL A 358 -7.17 3.31 1.59
CA VAL A 358 -8.57 3.12 1.99
C VAL A 358 -9.04 1.75 1.53
N THR A 359 -9.60 0.96 2.43
CA THR A 359 -10.24 -0.32 2.09
C THR A 359 -11.53 -0.05 1.32
N VAL A 360 -11.58 -0.49 0.05
CA VAL A 360 -12.66 -0.19 -0.88
C VAL A 360 -13.50 -1.40 -1.26
N ALA A 361 -12.96 -2.61 -1.09
CA ALA A 361 -13.65 -3.85 -1.37
C ALA A 361 -13.07 -5.02 -0.57
N GLY A 362 -13.88 -6.05 -0.40
CA GLY A 362 -13.44 -7.41 -0.12
C GLY A 362 -13.42 -8.23 -1.41
N TYR A 363 -12.72 -9.35 -1.41
CA TYR A 363 -12.77 -10.30 -2.50
C TYR A 363 -13.01 -11.73 -2.01
N VAL A 364 -13.69 -12.49 -2.84
CA VAL A 364 -13.96 -13.90 -2.65
C VAL A 364 -13.42 -14.68 -3.84
N THR A 365 -13.12 -15.94 -3.62
CA THR A 365 -12.69 -16.83 -4.73
C THR A 365 -13.84 -17.07 -5.70
N PRO A 366 -13.59 -17.59 -6.92
CA PRO A 366 -14.64 -17.91 -7.89
C PRO A 366 -15.72 -18.85 -7.35
N SER A 367 -15.38 -19.73 -6.43
CA SER A 367 -16.35 -20.62 -5.74
C SER A 367 -17.15 -19.95 -4.63
N GLY A 368 -16.94 -18.64 -4.38
CA GLY A 368 -17.63 -17.87 -3.34
C GLY A 368 -17.03 -18.02 -1.93
N ARG A 369 -15.83 -18.59 -1.79
CA ARG A 369 -15.15 -18.69 -0.50
C ARG A 369 -14.59 -17.32 -0.11
N ASP A 370 -14.88 -16.90 1.13
CA ASP A 370 -14.24 -15.73 1.72
C ASP A 370 -12.77 -16.04 2.01
N ILE A 371 -11.89 -15.12 1.65
CA ILE A 371 -10.44 -15.23 1.93
C ILE A 371 -10.11 -14.57 3.27
N GLN A 372 -10.97 -13.68 3.76
CA GLN A 372 -10.76 -12.96 5.00
C GLN A 372 -10.93 -13.90 6.19
N GLY A 373 -9.86 -14.09 7.00
CA GLY A 373 -9.92 -14.82 8.29
C GLY A 373 -8.88 -15.88 8.46
#